data_bcb7452f9c0e3dfa9c928063ef0369cb
#
_entry.id   bcb7452f9c0e3dfa9c928063ef0369cb
#
_cell.length_a   1.000
_cell.length_b   1.000
_cell.length_c   1.000
_cell.angle_alpha   90.00
_cell.angle_beta   90.00
_cell.angle_gamma   90.00
#
_symmetry.space_group_name_H-M   'P 1'
#
loop_
_entity.id
_entity.type
_entity.pdbx_description
1 polymer ?
#
loop_
_entity_poly.entity_id
_entity_poly.type
_entity_poly.pdbx_seq_one_letter_code
_entity_poly.pdbx_strand_id
1 'polypeptide(L)'
;MADIPHTKMKKYVLIVALLGGIASLSLGQQTKNGVPVGPAGEMAPPNYATKGLNLPRQVLPPQAPDAAAAITYNVTFVEPGGPYASYYPAITAALQAAGAEWNRHLIGSGSLEVEISMANIPTMDGTSVTTGFVSNDGTRDIYEQGAAYEIRTGTDPNGSAPDIRIRIGTAYLTNELWFDPNPQTRTDPIPANHIDAISVFIHELGHAFVFNGWMNGSTGQLPPAYMSTLDAKASFDGSNVYFNGTSAVGRYGGPVPLTFGNYGHIGNAVPRPGSNLLFDLMNGVVYYYQNRYFISPLDLEIARDSGVAIVPPRDQLLNVSTRLRVLTDDSALIGGFIVTGHAPKKIIVRAIGPSLSNFGIPGALANPVLELHGPGGFATITNDNWTDTQQAEIQATGFAPGNNLESAIVATLSPGAYTAIVRGQNNGTGVGLVEAYDLESFADVKLANISTRGFVDSGDNVMIGGLIAGPANGTSGQMLVRAIGPSLSNFGVPNALQDPTLELHDSNGATIASNNDWRDTQQAAIEATGIPPSNAKESAILSTLAPGGYTAIVRGAGDTTGVGLVEVYNLEPVFVVGERALLE
;
A
#
# COMPACT_ATOMS: atom_id res chain seq x y z
N MET A 1 -10.79 -1.98 29.70
CA MET A 1 -12.19 -2.15 30.12
C MET A 1 -12.71 -0.78 30.52
N ALA A 2 -13.41 -0.12 29.63
CA ALA A 2 -14.32 0.99 29.95
C ALA A 2 -15.21 1.16 28.69
N ASP A 3 -16.48 0.96 28.88
CA ASP A 3 -17.55 1.10 27.90
C ASP A 3 -17.65 2.52 27.39
N ILE A 4 -17.81 2.67 26.08
CA ILE A 4 -18.27 3.93 25.46
C ILE A 4 -19.61 3.65 24.78
N PRO A 5 -20.66 4.42 25.10
CA PRO A 5 -22.03 4.12 24.70
C PRO A 5 -22.35 4.59 23.29
N HIS A 6 -23.06 3.75 22.56
CA HIS A 6 -23.76 4.07 21.30
C HIS A 6 -24.84 5.14 21.52
N THR A 7 -24.77 6.26 20.81
CA THR A 7 -25.91 7.17 20.68
C THR A 7 -26.07 7.70 19.26
N LYS A 8 -27.08 7.15 18.59
CA LYS A 8 -28.02 7.77 17.65
C LYS A 8 -27.50 8.61 16.48
N MET A 9 -27.48 8.03 15.30
CA MET A 9 -27.84 8.77 14.09
C MET A 9 -29.15 8.24 13.50
N LYS A 10 -30.16 9.10 13.45
CA LYS A 10 -31.48 8.84 12.87
C LYS A 10 -31.51 9.33 11.41
N LYS A 11 -31.99 8.42 10.52
CA LYS A 11 -32.82 8.63 9.33
C LYS A 11 -32.33 9.55 8.22
N TYR A 12 -31.93 8.96 7.09
CA TYR A 12 -32.61 9.25 5.82
C TYR A 12 -32.78 7.91 5.07
N VAL A 13 -34.04 7.51 4.97
CA VAL A 13 -34.53 6.40 4.15
C VAL A 13 -34.77 6.98 2.77
N LEU A 14 -34.07 6.49 1.76
CA LEU A 14 -34.55 6.58 0.38
C LEU A 14 -34.72 5.15 -0.13
N ILE A 15 -35.98 4.76 -0.27
CA ILE A 15 -36.40 3.49 -0.83
C ILE A 15 -36.20 3.57 -2.34
N VAL A 16 -35.35 2.73 -2.90
CA VAL A 16 -35.52 2.27 -4.29
C VAL A 16 -35.50 0.77 -4.25
N ALA A 17 -36.72 0.24 -4.13
CA ALA A 17 -36.95 -1.15 -4.43
C ALA A 17 -37.13 -1.26 -5.94
N LEU A 18 -36.24 -1.93 -6.63
CA LEU A 18 -36.55 -2.55 -7.90
C LEU A 18 -36.06 -4.00 -7.84
N LEU A 19 -37.08 -4.84 -7.74
CA LEU A 19 -37.03 -6.27 -7.93
C LEU A 19 -36.48 -6.59 -9.33
N GLY A 20 -35.31 -7.14 -9.39
CA GLY A 20 -34.81 -7.93 -10.49
C GLY A 20 -34.41 -9.27 -9.92
N GLY A 21 -35.39 -10.17 -9.75
CA GLY A 21 -35.09 -11.57 -9.48
C GLY A 21 -34.39 -12.16 -10.70
N ILE A 22 -33.09 -12.19 -10.69
CA ILE A 22 -32.33 -13.10 -11.56
C ILE A 22 -32.25 -14.40 -10.76
N ALA A 23 -33.07 -15.37 -11.19
CA ALA A 23 -32.88 -16.74 -10.78
C ALA A 23 -31.43 -17.11 -11.12
N SER A 24 -30.61 -17.33 -10.11
CA SER A 24 -29.35 -18.00 -10.29
C SER A 24 -29.65 -19.39 -10.85
N LEU A 25 -29.55 -19.55 -12.16
CA LEU A 25 -29.39 -20.85 -12.76
C LEU A 25 -28.15 -21.44 -12.07
N SER A 26 -28.37 -22.43 -11.22
CA SER A 26 -27.33 -23.33 -10.78
C SER A 26 -26.81 -23.99 -12.05
N LEU A 27 -25.76 -23.39 -12.63
CA LEU A 27 -24.97 -24.06 -13.67
C LEU A 27 -24.46 -25.33 -13.01
N GLY A 28 -24.97 -26.46 -13.50
CA GLY A 28 -24.57 -27.76 -13.04
C GLY A 28 -23.04 -27.81 -13.10
N GLN A 29 -22.42 -28.24 -12.02
CA GLN A 29 -20.98 -28.36 -11.91
C GLN A 29 -20.42 -29.07 -13.14
N GLN A 30 -19.58 -28.37 -13.86
CA GLN A 30 -18.75 -29.01 -14.87
C GLN A 30 -17.52 -29.59 -14.17
N THR A 31 -17.27 -30.86 -14.41
CA THR A 31 -16.01 -31.50 -14.01
C THR A 31 -15.19 -31.79 -15.26
N LYS A 32 -13.92 -31.46 -15.24
CA LYS A 32 -12.98 -31.86 -16.26
C LYS A 32 -11.93 -32.73 -15.59
N ASN A 33 -11.72 -33.94 -16.10
CA ASN A 33 -10.81 -34.93 -15.49
C ASN A 33 -11.09 -35.27 -14.02
N GLY A 34 -12.37 -35.15 -13.59
CA GLY A 34 -12.78 -35.39 -12.20
C GLY A 34 -12.49 -34.22 -11.22
N VAL A 35 -11.92 -33.13 -11.69
CA VAL A 35 -11.67 -31.92 -10.87
C VAL A 35 -12.85 -30.95 -11.05
N PRO A 36 -13.48 -30.45 -9.98
CA PRO A 36 -14.51 -29.45 -10.08
C PRO A 36 -14.01 -28.17 -10.74
N VAL A 37 -14.79 -27.60 -11.62
CA VAL A 37 -14.51 -26.30 -12.24
C VAL A 37 -15.25 -25.22 -11.44
N GLY A 38 -14.52 -24.19 -11.03
CA GLY A 38 -15.07 -23.08 -10.27
C GLY A 38 -16.16 -22.31 -11.04
N PRO A 39 -17.10 -21.65 -10.34
CA PRO A 39 -18.07 -20.78 -10.97
C PRO A 39 -17.36 -19.59 -11.63
N ALA A 40 -17.96 -19.03 -12.68
CA ALA A 40 -17.51 -17.78 -13.26
C ALA A 40 -17.63 -16.65 -12.23
N GLY A 41 -16.62 -15.83 -12.09
CA GLY A 41 -16.73 -14.57 -11.37
C GLY A 41 -17.56 -13.59 -12.18
N GLU A 42 -18.51 -12.93 -11.54
CA GLU A 42 -19.33 -11.89 -12.17
C GLU A 42 -19.03 -10.56 -11.51
N MET A 43 -18.66 -9.55 -12.29
CA MET A 43 -18.60 -8.18 -11.81
C MET A 43 -20.01 -7.68 -11.54
N ALA A 44 -20.20 -7.00 -10.42
CA ALA A 44 -21.39 -6.19 -10.24
C ALA A 44 -21.45 -5.12 -11.35
N PRO A 45 -22.61 -4.86 -11.95
CA PRO A 45 -22.70 -3.86 -12.99
C PRO A 45 -22.25 -2.50 -12.45
N PRO A 46 -21.36 -1.77 -13.15
CA PRO A 46 -20.87 -0.50 -12.69
C PRO A 46 -22.03 0.49 -12.48
N ASN A 47 -21.97 1.24 -11.39
CA ASN A 47 -22.94 2.28 -11.11
C ASN A 47 -22.47 3.58 -11.80
N TYR A 48 -22.95 3.85 -13.00
CA TYR A 48 -22.57 5.00 -13.81
C TYR A 48 -23.11 6.35 -13.32
N ALA A 49 -23.85 6.39 -12.22
CA ALA A 49 -24.56 7.59 -11.77
C ALA A 49 -23.66 8.59 -10.99
N THR A 50 -22.47 8.24 -10.62
CA THR A 50 -21.57 9.13 -9.85
C THR A 50 -20.78 10.06 -10.74
N LYS A 51 -21.46 11.07 -11.27
CA LYS A 51 -20.80 12.26 -11.82
C LYS A 51 -20.29 13.11 -10.65
N GLY A 52 -18.98 13.33 -10.57
CA GLY A 52 -18.49 14.44 -9.79
C GLY A 52 -17.43 14.21 -8.72
N LEU A 53 -16.85 13.03 -8.58
CA LEU A 53 -15.59 12.90 -7.82
C LEU A 53 -14.41 13.12 -8.78
N ASN A 54 -13.93 14.36 -8.83
CA ASN A 54 -12.62 14.65 -9.39
C ASN A 54 -11.56 14.08 -8.44
N LEU A 55 -11.22 12.82 -8.62
CA LEU A 55 -10.03 12.27 -7.98
C LEU A 55 -8.79 12.88 -8.67
N PRO A 56 -7.73 13.19 -7.91
CA PRO A 56 -6.46 13.57 -8.50
C PRO A 56 -6.04 12.48 -9.48
N ARG A 57 -5.60 12.85 -10.67
CA ARG A 57 -5.07 11.92 -11.65
C ARG A 57 -3.93 11.13 -11.02
N GLN A 58 -4.08 9.82 -10.92
CA GLN A 58 -2.95 8.95 -10.65
C GLN A 58 -2.15 8.82 -11.96
N VAL A 59 -0.94 9.37 -11.97
CA VAL A 59 0.00 9.20 -13.08
C VAL A 59 1.00 8.14 -12.64
N LEU A 60 1.04 7.02 -13.35
CA LEU A 60 2.05 5.98 -13.14
C LEU A 60 3.21 6.19 -14.09
N PRO A 61 4.46 6.11 -13.62
CA PRO A 61 5.63 6.09 -14.49
C PRO A 61 5.82 4.72 -15.18
N PRO A 62 6.70 4.67 -16.19
CA PRO A 62 6.99 3.45 -16.93
C PRO A 62 7.54 2.35 -16.01
N GLN A 63 7.03 1.14 -16.22
CA GLN A 63 7.50 -0.05 -15.53
C GLN A 63 8.78 -0.59 -16.17
N ALA A 64 9.80 -0.82 -15.34
CA ALA A 64 10.88 -1.71 -15.72
C ALA A 64 10.41 -3.17 -15.59
N PRO A 65 10.79 -4.08 -16.50
CA PRO A 65 10.55 -5.49 -16.34
C PRO A 65 11.37 -5.98 -15.14
N ASP A 66 10.69 -6.34 -14.07
CA ASP A 66 11.31 -7.04 -12.95
C ASP A 66 11.60 -8.50 -13.34
N ALA A 67 12.53 -9.11 -12.61
CA ALA A 67 12.67 -10.56 -12.57
C ALA A 67 11.48 -11.15 -11.79
N ALA A 68 10.28 -10.87 -12.29
CA ALA A 68 9.02 -11.36 -11.78
C ALA A 68 8.90 -12.85 -12.06
N ALA A 69 7.93 -13.48 -11.41
CA ALA A 69 7.52 -14.84 -11.71
C ALA A 69 7.48 -15.04 -13.23
N ALA A 70 8.02 -16.15 -13.70
CA ALA A 70 8.02 -16.49 -15.12
C ALA A 70 6.63 -16.99 -15.56
N ILE A 71 5.62 -16.13 -15.43
CA ILE A 71 4.24 -16.40 -15.81
C ILE A 71 3.98 -15.71 -17.14
N THR A 72 3.54 -16.46 -18.13
CA THR A 72 3.14 -15.97 -19.45
C THR A 72 1.63 -16.12 -19.63
N TYR A 73 1.05 -15.22 -20.43
CA TYR A 73 -0.38 -15.21 -20.74
C TYR A 73 -0.55 -15.36 -22.25
N ASN A 74 -0.97 -16.55 -22.70
CA ASN A 74 -1.18 -16.89 -24.09
C ASN A 74 -2.62 -16.63 -24.49
N VAL A 75 -2.87 -15.47 -25.12
CA VAL A 75 -4.22 -15.00 -25.44
C VAL A 75 -4.72 -15.61 -26.73
N THR A 76 -5.90 -16.21 -26.67
CA THR A 76 -6.64 -16.73 -27.83
C THR A 76 -8.07 -16.17 -27.86
N PHE A 77 -8.67 -16.13 -29.03
CA PHE A 77 -10.03 -15.66 -29.20
C PHE A 77 -10.90 -16.78 -29.81
N VAL A 78 -12.10 -16.96 -29.23
CA VAL A 78 -13.05 -18.00 -29.71
C VAL A 78 -13.43 -17.75 -31.17
N GLU A 79 -13.56 -16.49 -31.59
CA GLU A 79 -13.88 -16.09 -32.96
C GLU A 79 -12.74 -15.26 -33.58
N PRO A 80 -11.65 -15.87 -34.07
CA PRO A 80 -10.47 -15.13 -34.53
C PRO A 80 -10.72 -14.12 -35.65
N GLY A 81 -11.74 -14.32 -36.48
CA GLY A 81 -12.14 -13.42 -37.56
C GLY A 81 -13.48 -12.73 -37.32
N GLY A 82 -13.95 -12.66 -36.06
CA GLY A 82 -15.25 -12.11 -35.71
C GLY A 82 -15.37 -10.61 -35.90
N PRO A 83 -16.59 -10.04 -35.69
CA PRO A 83 -16.88 -8.62 -35.96
C PRO A 83 -16.09 -7.66 -35.07
N TYR A 84 -15.50 -8.15 -34.00
CA TYR A 84 -14.71 -7.38 -33.04
C TYR A 84 -13.18 -7.58 -33.18
N ALA A 85 -12.73 -8.26 -34.26
CA ALA A 85 -11.32 -8.59 -34.49
C ALA A 85 -10.39 -7.36 -34.49
N SER A 86 -10.90 -6.17 -34.83
CA SER A 86 -10.15 -4.90 -34.77
C SER A 86 -9.71 -4.50 -33.35
N TYR A 87 -10.37 -5.00 -32.31
CA TYR A 87 -10.02 -4.75 -30.91
C TYR A 87 -9.00 -5.74 -30.36
N TYR A 88 -8.80 -6.89 -31.00
CA TYR A 88 -7.98 -7.98 -30.43
C TYR A 88 -6.55 -7.59 -30.08
N PRO A 89 -5.83 -6.79 -30.90
CA PRO A 89 -4.50 -6.34 -30.50
C PRO A 89 -4.50 -5.49 -29.21
N ALA A 90 -5.48 -4.59 -29.06
CA ALA A 90 -5.60 -3.75 -27.87
C ALA A 90 -6.01 -4.57 -26.63
N ILE A 91 -6.93 -5.51 -26.79
CA ILE A 91 -7.34 -6.46 -25.75
C ILE A 91 -6.12 -7.28 -25.28
N THR A 92 -5.37 -7.86 -26.21
CA THR A 92 -4.17 -8.64 -25.89
C THR A 92 -3.13 -7.81 -25.13
N ALA A 93 -2.86 -6.59 -25.59
CA ALA A 93 -1.91 -5.68 -24.94
C ALA A 93 -2.37 -5.29 -23.51
N ALA A 94 -3.65 -5.02 -23.34
CA ALA A 94 -4.22 -4.68 -22.03
C ALA A 94 -4.19 -5.87 -21.05
N LEU A 95 -4.51 -7.08 -21.52
CA LEU A 95 -4.43 -8.29 -20.69
C LEU A 95 -2.98 -8.62 -20.30
N GLN A 96 -2.04 -8.48 -21.23
CA GLN A 96 -0.61 -8.70 -20.92
C GLN A 96 -0.09 -7.68 -19.91
N ALA A 97 -0.52 -6.42 -19.99
CA ALA A 97 -0.20 -5.41 -19.00
C ALA A 97 -0.81 -5.74 -17.62
N ALA A 98 -2.05 -6.23 -17.59
CA ALA A 98 -2.71 -6.69 -16.37
C ALA A 98 -2.01 -7.91 -15.76
N GLY A 99 -1.60 -8.86 -16.59
CA GLY A 99 -0.81 -10.01 -16.15
C GLY A 99 0.55 -9.62 -15.59
N ALA A 100 1.23 -8.66 -16.22
CA ALA A 100 2.48 -8.11 -15.73
C ALA A 100 2.32 -7.44 -14.36
N GLU A 101 1.17 -6.81 -14.08
CA GLU A 101 0.84 -6.25 -12.76
C GLU A 101 0.74 -7.35 -11.70
N TRP A 102 0.00 -8.44 -11.95
CA TRP A 102 -0.07 -9.58 -11.06
C TRP A 102 1.28 -10.27 -10.86
N ASN A 103 2.08 -10.41 -11.93
CA ASN A 103 3.39 -11.06 -11.88
C ASN A 103 4.36 -10.43 -10.89
N ARG A 104 4.21 -9.16 -10.55
CA ARG A 104 5.01 -8.49 -9.52
C ARG A 104 4.73 -8.98 -8.11
N HIS A 105 3.54 -9.52 -7.91
CA HIS A 105 3.06 -9.92 -6.59
C HIS A 105 3.01 -11.43 -6.40
N LEU A 106 3.06 -12.22 -7.48
CA LEU A 106 2.99 -13.67 -7.45
C LEU A 106 4.37 -14.32 -7.32
N ILE A 107 4.44 -15.44 -6.63
CA ILE A 107 5.61 -16.33 -6.57
C ILE A 107 5.25 -17.60 -7.32
N GLY A 108 6.00 -17.94 -8.36
CA GLY A 108 5.82 -19.16 -9.13
C GLY A 108 6.14 -18.99 -10.59
N SER A 109 5.68 -19.92 -11.40
CA SER A 109 5.85 -19.92 -12.85
C SER A 109 4.69 -20.67 -13.51
N GLY A 110 4.35 -20.31 -14.73
CA GLY A 110 3.29 -20.97 -15.49
C GLY A 110 3.15 -20.38 -16.89
N SER A 111 2.40 -21.10 -17.72
CA SER A 111 2.06 -20.67 -19.09
C SER A 111 0.55 -20.73 -19.24
N LEU A 112 -0.12 -19.68 -18.81
CA LEU A 112 -1.58 -19.64 -18.74
C LEU A 112 -2.20 -19.39 -20.12
N GLU A 113 -3.04 -20.31 -20.56
CA GLU A 113 -3.85 -20.19 -21.78
C GLU A 113 -5.13 -19.40 -21.46
N VAL A 114 -5.22 -18.18 -22.00
CA VAL A 114 -6.36 -17.27 -21.78
C VAL A 114 -7.25 -17.23 -23.00
N GLU A 115 -8.45 -17.78 -22.88
CA GLU A 115 -9.46 -17.76 -23.94
C GLU A 115 -10.41 -16.58 -23.75
N ILE A 116 -10.51 -15.71 -24.77
CA ILE A 116 -11.40 -14.54 -24.76
C ILE A 116 -12.56 -14.74 -25.74
N SER A 117 -13.77 -14.44 -25.28
CA SER A 117 -14.98 -14.45 -26.10
C SER A 117 -15.79 -13.17 -25.95
N MET A 118 -16.51 -12.81 -27.01
CA MET A 118 -17.49 -11.74 -26.99
C MET A 118 -18.85 -12.27 -26.59
N ALA A 119 -19.54 -11.61 -25.67
CA ALA A 119 -20.80 -12.08 -25.13
C ALA A 119 -21.84 -10.96 -25.01
N ASN A 120 -23.12 -11.34 -24.97
CA ASN A 120 -24.19 -10.39 -24.65
C ASN A 120 -24.38 -10.31 -23.13
N ILE A 121 -23.40 -9.72 -22.46
CA ILE A 121 -23.40 -9.47 -21.01
C ILE A 121 -23.14 -7.97 -20.75
N PRO A 122 -23.54 -7.44 -19.59
CA PRO A 122 -23.46 -6.00 -19.35
C PRO A 122 -22.03 -5.47 -19.21
N THR A 123 -21.09 -6.29 -18.70
CA THR A 123 -19.72 -5.90 -18.40
C THR A 123 -18.72 -6.93 -18.92
N MET A 124 -17.75 -7.29 -18.12
CA MET A 124 -16.77 -8.36 -18.36
C MET A 124 -16.87 -9.36 -17.22
N ASP A 125 -16.53 -10.60 -17.47
CA ASP A 125 -16.27 -11.58 -16.41
C ASP A 125 -15.07 -12.47 -16.75
N GLY A 126 -14.37 -12.93 -15.71
CA GLY A 126 -13.21 -13.80 -15.80
C GLY A 126 -13.25 -14.92 -14.78
N THR A 127 -12.75 -16.10 -15.13
CA THR A 127 -12.69 -17.25 -14.21
C THR A 127 -11.60 -18.21 -14.60
N SER A 128 -11.03 -18.92 -13.61
CA SER A 128 -10.27 -20.12 -13.88
C SER A 128 -11.21 -21.26 -14.35
N VAL A 129 -10.76 -22.02 -15.33
CA VAL A 129 -11.55 -23.11 -15.93
C VAL A 129 -11.43 -24.40 -15.14
N THR A 130 -10.38 -24.51 -14.33
CA THR A 130 -10.07 -25.69 -13.51
C THR A 130 -9.85 -25.31 -12.07
N THR A 131 -9.67 -26.31 -11.21
CA THR A 131 -9.27 -26.15 -9.82
C THR A 131 -8.20 -27.16 -9.46
N GLY A 132 -7.33 -26.82 -8.50
CA GLY A 132 -6.33 -27.71 -7.92
C GLY A 132 -6.70 -28.14 -6.50
N PHE A 133 -6.56 -29.42 -6.18
CA PHE A 133 -6.78 -29.92 -4.82
C PHE A 133 -5.69 -29.40 -3.88
N VAL A 134 -6.10 -28.89 -2.73
CA VAL A 134 -5.19 -28.38 -1.69
C VAL A 134 -5.18 -29.29 -0.47
N SER A 135 -6.37 -29.59 0.10
CA SER A 135 -6.49 -30.36 1.35
C SER A 135 -7.93 -30.83 1.55
N ASN A 136 -8.17 -31.56 2.65
CA ASN A 136 -9.49 -31.92 3.11
C ASN A 136 -9.65 -31.51 4.60
N ASP A 137 -10.75 -30.86 4.96
CA ASP A 137 -11.03 -30.39 6.33
C ASP A 137 -11.64 -31.48 7.25
N GLY A 138 -11.77 -32.70 6.77
CA GLY A 138 -12.46 -33.82 7.43
C GLY A 138 -13.91 -33.99 6.97
N THR A 139 -14.45 -33.05 6.20
CA THR A 139 -15.82 -33.05 5.67
C THR A 139 -15.82 -32.70 4.18
N ARG A 140 -15.02 -31.72 3.76
CA ARG A 140 -14.98 -31.17 2.40
C ARG A 140 -13.57 -31.15 1.84
N ASP A 141 -13.46 -31.40 0.56
CA ASP A 141 -12.24 -31.13 -0.18
C ASP A 141 -12.12 -29.62 -0.42
N ILE A 142 -10.92 -29.11 -0.22
CA ILE A 142 -10.58 -27.69 -0.41
C ILE A 142 -9.78 -27.57 -1.70
N TYR A 143 -10.22 -26.69 -2.57
CA TYR A 143 -9.62 -26.43 -3.87
C TYR A 143 -9.20 -24.97 -4.02
N GLU A 144 -8.08 -24.74 -4.68
CA GLU A 144 -7.71 -23.41 -5.21
C GLU A 144 -8.09 -23.30 -6.70
N GLN A 145 -8.07 -22.08 -7.23
CA GLN A 145 -8.26 -21.84 -8.67
C GLN A 145 -7.15 -22.53 -9.46
N GLY A 146 -7.48 -23.15 -10.60
CA GLY A 146 -6.53 -23.93 -11.40
C GLY A 146 -5.35 -23.11 -11.91
N ALA A 147 -5.59 -21.86 -12.33
CA ALA A 147 -4.52 -20.96 -12.72
C ALA A 147 -3.55 -20.67 -11.55
N ALA A 148 -4.06 -20.49 -10.32
CA ALA A 148 -3.23 -20.33 -9.13
C ALA A 148 -2.46 -21.62 -8.77
N TYR A 149 -3.12 -22.77 -8.93
CA TYR A 149 -2.48 -24.09 -8.75
C TYR A 149 -1.30 -24.27 -9.70
N GLU A 150 -1.48 -23.94 -10.98
CA GLU A 150 -0.39 -24.02 -11.98
C GLU A 150 0.77 -23.10 -11.59
N ILE A 151 0.49 -21.83 -11.30
CA ILE A 151 1.53 -20.88 -10.88
C ILE A 151 2.32 -21.41 -9.69
N ARG A 152 1.64 -21.96 -8.68
CA ARG A 152 2.26 -22.43 -7.44
C ARG A 152 3.04 -23.73 -7.61
N THR A 153 2.55 -24.65 -8.45
CA THR A 153 3.13 -26.00 -8.60
C THR A 153 3.99 -26.16 -9.84
N GLY A 154 3.85 -25.29 -10.83
CA GLY A 154 4.41 -25.46 -12.17
C GLY A 154 3.76 -26.61 -12.96
N THR A 155 2.60 -27.10 -12.51
CA THR A 155 1.87 -28.21 -13.14
C THR A 155 0.57 -27.70 -13.72
N ASP A 156 0.47 -27.71 -15.03
CA ASP A 156 -0.75 -27.38 -15.75
C ASP A 156 -1.80 -28.50 -15.55
N PRO A 157 -2.97 -28.21 -14.95
CA PRO A 157 -3.96 -29.23 -14.63
C PRO A 157 -4.78 -29.69 -15.84
N ASN A 158 -4.73 -29.00 -16.98
CA ASN A 158 -5.57 -29.24 -18.15
C ASN A 158 -4.85 -29.27 -19.50
N GLY A 159 -3.52 -29.17 -19.52
CA GLY A 159 -2.68 -29.17 -20.72
C GLY A 159 -2.99 -27.97 -21.60
N SER A 160 -2.98 -28.11 -22.90
CA SER A 160 -3.21 -27.01 -23.85
C SER A 160 -4.67 -26.45 -23.89
N ALA A 161 -5.53 -26.85 -22.97
CA ALA A 161 -6.86 -26.25 -22.87
C ALA A 161 -6.81 -24.94 -22.07
N PRO A 162 -7.74 -24.00 -22.28
CA PRO A 162 -7.71 -22.72 -21.56
C PRO A 162 -7.73 -22.90 -20.04
N ASP A 163 -6.83 -22.18 -19.33
CA ASP A 163 -6.81 -22.09 -17.86
C ASP A 163 -7.75 -21.02 -17.38
N ILE A 164 -7.85 -19.94 -18.15
CA ILE A 164 -8.66 -18.77 -17.85
C ILE A 164 -9.60 -18.49 -19.02
N ARG A 165 -10.85 -18.23 -18.71
CA ARG A 165 -11.83 -17.69 -19.65
C ARG A 165 -12.25 -16.31 -19.24
N ILE A 166 -12.26 -15.40 -20.24
CA ILE A 166 -12.76 -14.05 -20.08
C ILE A 166 -13.84 -13.81 -21.13
N ARG A 167 -15.02 -13.35 -20.67
CA ARG A 167 -16.09 -12.91 -21.55
C ARG A 167 -16.19 -11.40 -21.50
N ILE A 168 -16.25 -10.76 -22.67
CA ILE A 168 -16.35 -9.31 -22.78
C ILE A 168 -17.72 -8.94 -23.35
N GLY A 169 -18.46 -8.12 -22.63
CA GLY A 169 -19.74 -7.58 -23.11
C GLY A 169 -19.53 -6.72 -24.36
N THR A 170 -20.28 -7.02 -25.43
CA THR A 170 -20.08 -6.34 -26.72
C THR A 170 -20.39 -4.84 -26.64
N ALA A 171 -21.44 -4.46 -25.90
CA ALA A 171 -21.77 -3.05 -25.67
C ALA A 171 -20.75 -2.37 -24.74
N TYR A 172 -20.25 -3.09 -23.74
CA TYR A 172 -19.22 -2.62 -22.81
C TYR A 172 -17.91 -2.34 -23.55
N LEU A 173 -17.49 -3.29 -24.40
CA LEU A 173 -16.30 -3.15 -25.26
C LEU A 173 -16.32 -1.89 -26.13
N THR A 174 -17.48 -1.64 -26.78
CA THR A 174 -17.57 -0.58 -27.79
C THR A 174 -17.87 0.81 -27.24
N ASN A 175 -18.49 0.90 -26.07
CA ASN A 175 -19.02 2.16 -25.55
C ASN A 175 -18.32 2.66 -24.29
N GLU A 176 -17.67 1.78 -23.53
CA GLU A 176 -17.19 2.11 -22.19
C GLU A 176 -15.72 1.80 -21.94
N LEU A 177 -15.20 0.68 -22.49
CA LEU A 177 -13.79 0.35 -22.32
C LEU A 177 -12.89 1.29 -23.11
N TRP A 178 -11.88 1.78 -22.45
CA TRP A 178 -10.79 2.53 -23.09
C TRP A 178 -9.48 1.74 -22.95
N PHE A 179 -8.84 1.55 -24.09
CA PHE A 179 -7.55 0.87 -24.18
C PHE A 179 -6.45 1.91 -24.20
N ASP A 180 -5.59 1.91 -23.19
CA ASP A 180 -4.43 2.81 -23.11
C ASP A 180 -3.52 2.55 -24.31
N PRO A 181 -3.20 3.57 -25.14
CA PRO A 181 -2.27 3.40 -26.25
C PRO A 181 -0.84 3.06 -25.80
N ASN A 182 -0.51 3.36 -24.53
CA ASN A 182 0.77 3.02 -23.90
C ASN A 182 0.55 2.11 -22.67
N PRO A 183 0.09 0.86 -22.87
CA PRO A 183 -0.34 -0.02 -21.77
C PRO A 183 0.77 -0.35 -20.77
N GLN A 184 2.03 -0.22 -21.16
CA GLN A 184 3.19 -0.46 -20.29
C GLN A 184 3.42 0.66 -19.28
N THR A 185 3.01 1.88 -19.59
CA THR A 185 3.20 3.05 -18.70
C THR A 185 1.92 3.46 -17.98
N ARG A 186 0.76 3.17 -18.56
CA ARG A 186 -0.57 3.54 -18.05
C ARG A 186 -0.70 5.01 -17.66
N THR A 187 -0.06 5.91 -18.44
CA THR A 187 0.03 7.34 -18.11
C THR A 187 -0.94 8.21 -18.90
N ASP A 188 -1.47 7.70 -20.01
CA ASP A 188 -2.36 8.49 -20.88
C ASP A 188 -3.71 8.78 -20.19
N PRO A 189 -4.27 9.97 -20.38
CA PRO A 189 -5.53 10.36 -19.74
C PRO A 189 -6.69 9.54 -20.25
N ILE A 190 -7.46 8.92 -19.35
CA ILE A 190 -8.67 8.19 -19.67
C ILE A 190 -9.74 9.19 -20.15
N PRO A 191 -10.37 9.00 -21.31
CA PRO A 191 -11.43 9.88 -21.79
C PRO A 191 -12.64 9.92 -20.84
N ALA A 192 -13.41 11.00 -20.91
CA ALA A 192 -14.66 11.11 -20.16
C ALA A 192 -15.62 9.95 -20.52
N ASN A 193 -16.33 9.44 -19.51
CA ASN A 193 -17.28 8.32 -19.62
C ASN A 193 -16.65 6.99 -20.09
N HIS A 194 -15.35 6.80 -19.85
CA HIS A 194 -14.66 5.54 -20.12
C HIS A 194 -14.00 4.96 -18.89
N ILE A 195 -13.87 3.65 -18.89
CA ILE A 195 -13.22 2.82 -17.87
C ILE A 195 -11.90 2.30 -18.44
N ASP A 196 -10.84 2.30 -17.63
CA ASP A 196 -9.55 1.75 -18.00
C ASP A 196 -9.63 0.23 -18.18
N ALA A 197 -9.45 -0.25 -19.41
CA ALA A 197 -9.54 -1.66 -19.74
C ALA A 197 -8.52 -2.52 -18.94
N ILE A 198 -7.32 -1.97 -18.68
CA ILE A 198 -6.29 -2.69 -17.91
C ILE A 198 -6.76 -2.94 -16.49
N SER A 199 -7.38 -1.95 -15.84
CA SER A 199 -7.97 -2.11 -14.49
C SER A 199 -8.99 -3.25 -14.46
N VAL A 200 -9.84 -3.35 -15.48
CA VAL A 200 -10.83 -4.43 -15.58
C VAL A 200 -10.15 -5.78 -15.77
N PHE A 201 -9.13 -5.90 -16.62
CA PHE A 201 -8.39 -7.15 -16.79
C PHE A 201 -7.63 -7.57 -15.53
N ILE A 202 -7.07 -6.62 -14.76
CA ILE A 202 -6.44 -6.95 -13.46
C ILE A 202 -7.47 -7.55 -12.51
N HIS A 203 -8.69 -7.01 -12.48
CA HIS A 203 -9.81 -7.50 -11.68
C HIS A 203 -10.23 -8.93 -12.10
N GLU A 204 -10.42 -9.17 -13.40
CA GLU A 204 -10.82 -10.49 -13.89
C GLU A 204 -9.75 -11.57 -13.65
N LEU A 205 -8.48 -11.21 -13.74
CA LEU A 205 -7.39 -12.10 -13.33
C LEU A 205 -7.42 -12.37 -11.81
N GLY A 206 -7.87 -11.42 -11.00
CA GLY A 206 -8.11 -11.62 -9.56
C GLY A 206 -9.13 -12.73 -9.31
N HIS A 207 -10.20 -12.79 -10.09
CA HIS A 207 -11.17 -13.89 -10.03
C HIS A 207 -10.55 -15.23 -10.46
N ALA A 208 -9.71 -15.21 -11.48
CA ALA A 208 -9.04 -16.42 -11.95
C ALA A 208 -8.01 -16.97 -10.96
N PHE A 209 -7.44 -16.12 -10.09
CA PHE A 209 -6.43 -16.54 -9.12
C PHE A 209 -7.00 -16.85 -7.74
N VAL A 210 -7.98 -16.08 -7.25
CA VAL A 210 -8.43 -16.25 -5.85
C VAL A 210 -9.87 -15.86 -5.57
N PHE A 211 -10.37 -14.75 -6.13
CA PHE A 211 -11.65 -14.17 -5.73
C PHE A 211 -12.84 -14.90 -6.36
N ASN A 212 -12.91 -16.21 -6.09
CA ASN A 212 -13.97 -17.09 -6.60
C ASN A 212 -14.18 -18.28 -5.68
N GLY A 213 -15.42 -18.78 -5.63
CA GLY A 213 -15.78 -19.94 -4.80
C GLY A 213 -17.18 -20.44 -5.08
N TRP A 214 -17.63 -21.36 -4.24
CA TRP A 214 -18.91 -22.07 -4.42
C TRP A 214 -19.94 -21.78 -3.32
N MET A 215 -19.62 -20.93 -2.36
CA MET A 215 -20.57 -20.52 -1.33
C MET A 215 -21.72 -19.72 -1.96
N ASN A 216 -22.95 -19.98 -1.53
CA ASN A 216 -24.05 -19.10 -1.88
C ASN A 216 -23.93 -17.78 -1.11
N GLY A 217 -23.62 -16.70 -1.82
CA GLY A 217 -23.34 -15.39 -1.23
C GLY A 217 -24.53 -14.71 -0.53
N SER A 218 -25.75 -15.27 -0.66
CA SER A 218 -26.96 -14.75 -0.01
C SER A 218 -27.42 -15.61 1.18
N THR A 219 -26.95 -16.85 1.29
CA THR A 219 -27.37 -17.78 2.34
C THR A 219 -26.20 -18.35 3.15
N GLY A 220 -24.96 -18.14 2.72
CA GLY A 220 -23.76 -18.73 3.31
C GLY A 220 -23.64 -20.25 3.10
N GLN A 221 -24.54 -20.85 2.30
CA GLN A 221 -24.52 -22.30 2.08
C GLN A 221 -23.36 -22.71 1.20
N LEU A 222 -22.58 -23.68 1.67
CA LEU A 222 -21.51 -24.35 0.93
C LEU A 222 -22.01 -25.66 0.31
N PRO A 223 -21.42 -26.10 -0.81
CA PRO A 223 -21.56 -27.46 -1.27
C PRO A 223 -21.19 -28.50 -0.19
N PRO A 224 -21.85 -29.67 -0.14
CA PRO A 224 -21.62 -30.62 0.95
C PRO A 224 -20.24 -31.29 0.94
N ALA A 225 -19.61 -31.42 -0.24
CA ALA A 225 -18.40 -32.20 -0.43
C ALA A 225 -17.13 -31.39 -0.72
N TYR A 226 -17.25 -30.12 -1.04
CA TYR A 226 -16.11 -29.29 -1.44
C TYR A 226 -16.34 -27.80 -1.16
N MET A 227 -15.25 -27.03 -1.14
CA MET A 227 -15.22 -25.57 -1.03
C MET A 227 -13.91 -25.02 -1.63
N SER A 228 -13.89 -23.75 -1.95
CA SER A 228 -12.67 -23.07 -2.36
C SER A 228 -11.82 -22.64 -1.15
N THR A 229 -10.56 -22.29 -1.41
CA THR A 229 -9.68 -21.69 -0.40
C THR A 229 -10.23 -20.33 0.10
N LEU A 230 -10.93 -19.58 -0.75
CA LEU A 230 -11.67 -18.36 -0.37
C LEU A 230 -12.84 -18.70 0.55
N ASP A 231 -13.67 -19.70 0.18
CA ASP A 231 -14.79 -20.15 0.99
C ASP A 231 -14.37 -20.59 2.39
N ALA A 232 -13.24 -21.26 2.50
CA ALA A 232 -12.69 -21.75 3.77
C ALA A 232 -12.38 -20.61 4.78
N LYS A 233 -12.29 -19.38 4.30
CA LYS A 233 -12.07 -18.17 5.10
C LYS A 233 -13.29 -17.25 5.13
N ALA A 234 -14.34 -17.56 4.38
CA ALA A 234 -15.57 -16.76 4.35
C ALA A 234 -16.53 -17.18 5.46
N SER A 235 -17.34 -16.24 5.93
CA SER A 235 -18.45 -16.49 6.87
C SER A 235 -19.66 -15.64 6.51
N PHE A 236 -20.84 -16.15 6.87
CA PHE A 236 -22.12 -15.46 6.72
C PHE A 236 -22.77 -15.31 8.09
N ASP A 237 -23.14 -14.08 8.49
CA ASP A 237 -23.74 -13.78 9.79
C ASP A 237 -25.29 -13.78 9.78
N GLY A 238 -25.90 -14.17 8.66
CA GLY A 238 -27.35 -14.12 8.42
C GLY A 238 -27.78 -12.89 7.63
N SER A 239 -26.89 -11.93 7.41
CA SER A 239 -27.16 -10.67 6.69
C SER A 239 -26.01 -10.21 5.81
N ASN A 240 -24.78 -10.51 6.19
CA ASN A 240 -23.56 -10.08 5.51
C ASN A 240 -22.59 -11.23 5.35
N VAL A 241 -21.72 -11.11 4.38
CA VAL A 241 -20.60 -12.03 4.15
C VAL A 241 -19.29 -11.34 4.51
N TYR A 242 -18.41 -12.06 5.17
CA TYR A 242 -17.11 -11.54 5.60
C TYR A 242 -15.99 -12.52 5.26
N PHE A 243 -14.81 -11.99 4.95
CA PHE A 243 -13.58 -12.76 4.87
C PHE A 243 -12.82 -12.63 6.19
N ASN A 244 -12.35 -13.75 6.74
CA ASN A 244 -11.76 -13.84 8.08
C ASN A 244 -10.31 -14.34 8.07
N GLY A 245 -9.62 -14.27 6.94
CA GLY A 245 -8.20 -14.58 6.88
C GLY A 245 -7.39 -13.66 7.79
N THR A 246 -6.40 -14.21 8.48
CA THR A 246 -5.69 -13.51 9.57
C THR A 246 -4.98 -12.25 9.10
N SER A 247 -4.30 -12.32 7.95
CA SER A 247 -3.56 -11.19 7.38
C SER A 247 -4.51 -10.09 6.91
N ALA A 248 -5.58 -10.46 6.20
CA ALA A 248 -6.58 -9.53 5.70
C ALA A 248 -7.35 -8.84 6.86
N VAL A 249 -7.72 -9.60 7.91
CA VAL A 249 -8.36 -9.06 9.12
C VAL A 249 -7.42 -8.09 9.84
N GLY A 250 -6.15 -8.44 10.00
CA GLY A 250 -5.14 -7.55 10.59
C GLY A 250 -4.97 -6.28 9.77
N ARG A 251 -5.04 -6.37 8.46
CA ARG A 251 -4.92 -5.26 7.52
C ARG A 251 -6.11 -4.31 7.55
N TYR A 252 -7.32 -4.86 7.49
CA TYR A 252 -8.56 -4.08 7.45
C TYR A 252 -8.96 -3.53 8.84
N GLY A 253 -8.47 -4.16 9.90
CA GLY A 253 -8.84 -3.84 11.28
C GLY A 253 -10.07 -4.57 11.79
N GLY A 254 -10.48 -5.66 11.13
CA GLY A 254 -11.62 -6.50 11.46
C GLY A 254 -11.99 -7.45 10.32
N PRO A 255 -13.05 -8.25 10.43
CA PRO A 255 -13.56 -9.07 9.34
C PRO A 255 -13.79 -8.23 8.08
N VAL A 256 -13.21 -8.63 6.94
CA VAL A 256 -13.31 -7.86 5.68
C VAL A 256 -14.69 -8.11 5.07
N PRO A 257 -15.51 -7.07 4.86
CA PRO A 257 -16.83 -7.25 4.25
C PRO A 257 -16.68 -7.65 2.77
N LEU A 258 -17.41 -8.70 2.38
CA LEU A 258 -17.57 -9.14 1.00
C LEU A 258 -18.92 -8.67 0.45
N THR A 259 -19.03 -8.54 -0.88
CA THR A 259 -20.26 -8.08 -1.52
C THR A 259 -21.37 -9.11 -1.36
N PHE A 260 -22.47 -8.69 -0.74
CA PHE A 260 -23.62 -9.56 -0.52
C PHE A 260 -24.22 -10.02 -1.86
N GLY A 261 -24.43 -11.33 -1.99
CA GLY A 261 -24.93 -11.94 -3.22
C GLY A 261 -23.86 -12.18 -4.30
N ASN A 262 -22.70 -11.53 -4.17
CA ASN A 262 -21.56 -11.68 -5.09
C ASN A 262 -20.24 -11.62 -4.32
N TYR A 263 -20.02 -12.54 -3.40
CA TYR A 263 -18.96 -12.53 -2.41
C TYR A 263 -17.54 -12.78 -2.97
N GLY A 264 -17.42 -13.05 -4.26
CA GLY A 264 -16.13 -12.98 -4.97
C GLY A 264 -15.56 -11.56 -5.08
N HIS A 265 -16.18 -10.59 -4.40
CA HIS A 265 -15.79 -9.19 -4.37
C HIS A 265 -15.75 -8.68 -2.94
N ILE A 266 -14.97 -7.63 -2.70
CA ILE A 266 -14.93 -6.94 -1.41
C ILE A 266 -15.87 -5.72 -1.38
N GLY A 267 -16.30 -5.34 -0.18
CA GLY A 267 -17.26 -4.25 0.04
C GLY A 267 -18.71 -4.67 -0.13
N ASN A 268 -19.63 -3.72 -0.13
CA ASN A 268 -21.08 -3.98 -0.17
C ASN A 268 -21.80 -3.07 -1.17
N ALA A 269 -22.80 -3.63 -1.87
CA ALA A 269 -23.61 -2.92 -2.85
C ALA A 269 -24.60 -1.90 -2.26
N VAL A 270 -24.78 -1.86 -0.94
CA VAL A 270 -25.65 -0.93 -0.21
C VAL A 270 -24.90 -0.35 0.98
N PRO A 271 -25.37 0.76 1.60
CA PRO A 271 -24.73 1.31 2.80
C PRO A 271 -24.66 0.29 3.93
N ARG A 272 -23.54 -0.39 4.05
CA ARG A 272 -23.21 -1.46 5.01
C ARG A 272 -21.75 -1.26 5.43
N PRO A 273 -21.23 -2.02 6.40
CA PRO A 273 -19.79 -2.09 6.63
C PRO A 273 -19.03 -2.39 5.33
N GLY A 274 -17.97 -1.66 5.04
CA GLY A 274 -17.15 -1.83 3.84
C GLY A 274 -17.45 -0.88 2.67
N SER A 275 -18.36 0.07 2.83
CA SER A 275 -18.60 1.12 1.81
C SER A 275 -17.35 1.99 1.53
N ASN A 276 -16.37 1.98 2.41
CA ASN A 276 -15.06 2.62 2.24
C ASN A 276 -14.15 1.87 1.24
N LEU A 277 -14.53 0.67 0.79
CA LEU A 277 -13.77 -0.15 -0.17
C LEU A 277 -14.17 0.10 -1.64
N LEU A 278 -14.91 1.15 -1.94
CA LEU A 278 -15.39 1.48 -3.30
C LEU A 278 -14.25 1.80 -4.30
N PHE A 279 -13.08 2.14 -3.80
CA PHE A 279 -11.90 2.42 -4.63
C PHE A 279 -10.93 1.23 -4.71
N ASP A 280 -11.26 0.14 -4.06
CA ASP A 280 -10.50 -1.09 -4.15
C ASP A 280 -10.72 -1.77 -5.51
N LEU A 281 -9.69 -2.46 -6.02
CA LEU A 281 -9.76 -3.15 -7.31
C LEU A 281 -10.88 -4.19 -7.31
N MET A 282 -10.94 -5.02 -6.26
CA MET A 282 -11.90 -6.13 -6.18
C MET A 282 -13.24 -5.71 -5.59
N ASN A 283 -13.60 -4.41 -5.58
CA ASN A 283 -14.92 -3.99 -5.15
C ASN A 283 -16.01 -4.50 -6.10
N GLY A 284 -17.11 -4.99 -5.56
CA GLY A 284 -18.26 -5.50 -6.32
C GLY A 284 -19.37 -4.48 -6.52
N VAL A 285 -19.11 -3.18 -6.36
CA VAL A 285 -20.13 -2.13 -6.31
C VAL A 285 -20.05 -1.19 -7.49
N VAL A 286 -18.88 -0.62 -7.78
CA VAL A 286 -18.74 0.43 -8.80
C VAL A 286 -17.31 0.55 -9.31
N TYR A 287 -17.19 0.77 -10.64
CA TYR A 287 -15.99 1.32 -11.24
C TYR A 287 -16.29 2.73 -11.75
N TYR A 288 -15.52 3.68 -11.26
CA TYR A 288 -15.69 5.08 -11.65
C TYR A 288 -15.01 5.36 -13.00
N TYR A 289 -15.66 6.12 -13.85
CA TYR A 289 -15.05 6.62 -15.09
C TYR A 289 -13.80 7.47 -14.79
N GLN A 290 -12.84 7.43 -15.69
CA GLN A 290 -11.58 8.17 -15.62
C GLN A 290 -10.71 7.79 -14.43
N ASN A 291 -10.96 6.66 -13.78
CA ASN A 291 -10.16 6.14 -12.68
C ASN A 291 -9.37 4.90 -13.10
N ARG A 292 -8.16 4.73 -12.54
CA ARG A 292 -7.37 3.51 -12.62
C ARG A 292 -7.43 2.77 -11.29
N TYR A 293 -7.60 1.48 -11.38
CA TYR A 293 -7.59 0.59 -10.24
C TYR A 293 -6.33 -0.27 -10.26
N PHE A 294 -5.81 -0.54 -9.10
CA PHE A 294 -4.59 -1.32 -8.88
C PHE A 294 -4.85 -2.39 -7.85
N ILE A 295 -4.06 -3.47 -7.89
CA ILE A 295 -4.10 -4.51 -6.86
C ILE A 295 -3.82 -3.84 -5.52
N SER A 296 -4.79 -3.89 -4.62
CA SER A 296 -4.64 -3.30 -3.31
C SER A 296 -3.87 -4.24 -2.37
N PRO A 297 -3.28 -3.71 -1.33
CA PRO A 297 -2.72 -4.54 -0.28
C PRO A 297 -3.73 -5.46 0.39
N LEU A 298 -5.00 -5.05 0.45
CA LEU A 298 -6.06 -5.89 0.99
C LEU A 298 -6.35 -7.08 0.07
N ASP A 299 -6.35 -6.85 -1.26
CA ASP A 299 -6.46 -7.92 -2.26
C ASP A 299 -5.33 -8.95 -2.08
N LEU A 300 -4.09 -8.47 -1.88
CA LEU A 300 -2.92 -9.34 -1.69
C LEU A 300 -2.98 -10.13 -0.37
N GLU A 301 -3.47 -9.54 0.71
CA GLU A 301 -3.63 -10.28 1.97
C GLU A 301 -4.75 -11.32 1.89
N ILE A 302 -5.86 -11.03 1.18
CA ILE A 302 -6.90 -12.01 0.90
C ILE A 302 -6.34 -13.17 0.04
N ALA A 303 -5.55 -12.84 -0.99
CA ALA A 303 -4.92 -13.85 -1.83
C ALA A 303 -3.95 -14.74 -1.03
N ARG A 304 -3.12 -14.14 -0.18
CA ARG A 304 -2.19 -14.86 0.71
C ARG A 304 -2.92 -15.78 1.69
N ASP A 305 -3.94 -15.27 2.38
CA ASP A 305 -4.74 -16.06 3.32
C ASP A 305 -5.53 -17.19 2.63
N SER A 306 -5.82 -17.01 1.35
CA SER A 306 -6.43 -18.03 0.48
C SER A 306 -5.41 -19.00 -0.14
N GLY A 307 -4.12 -18.89 0.21
CA GLY A 307 -3.10 -19.85 -0.19
C GLY A 307 -2.37 -19.53 -1.50
N VAL A 308 -2.68 -18.42 -2.17
CA VAL A 308 -1.90 -17.95 -3.32
C VAL A 308 -0.52 -17.51 -2.84
N ALA A 309 0.53 -17.97 -3.52
CA ALA A 309 1.90 -17.63 -3.19
C ALA A 309 2.19 -16.18 -3.59
N ILE A 310 2.03 -15.27 -2.63
CA ILE A 310 2.23 -13.82 -2.79
C ILE A 310 3.60 -13.43 -2.24
N VAL A 311 4.32 -12.60 -2.99
CA VAL A 311 5.57 -11.98 -2.54
C VAL A 311 5.32 -11.31 -1.18
N PRO A 312 6.08 -11.68 -0.13
CA PRO A 312 5.91 -11.03 1.17
C PRO A 312 6.08 -9.52 1.04
N PRO A 313 5.31 -8.73 1.77
CA PRO A 313 5.56 -7.30 1.84
C PRO A 313 6.99 -7.08 2.33
N ARG A 314 7.74 -6.24 1.62
CA ARG A 314 9.11 -5.89 2.02
C ARG A 314 9.04 -4.90 3.17
N ASP A 315 10.05 -4.94 4.02
CA ASP A 315 10.18 -3.94 5.09
C ASP A 315 10.31 -2.54 4.49
N GLN A 316 9.58 -1.62 5.06
CA GLN A 316 9.58 -0.20 4.71
C GLN A 316 9.57 0.64 5.98
N LEU A 317 9.94 1.89 5.84
CA LEU A 317 9.79 2.87 6.91
C LEU A 317 8.32 3.25 7.05
N LEU A 318 7.69 2.79 8.13
CA LEU A 318 6.28 3.09 8.45
C LEU A 318 6.14 4.39 9.22
N ASN A 319 7.15 4.71 10.00
CA ASN A 319 7.24 5.93 10.77
C ASN A 319 8.67 6.38 10.84
N VAL A 320 8.84 7.67 10.90
CA VAL A 320 10.06 8.28 11.37
C VAL A 320 9.74 9.46 12.25
N SER A 321 10.48 9.54 13.33
CA SER A 321 10.33 10.57 14.33
C SER A 321 11.71 11.09 14.74
N THR A 322 11.82 12.37 15.05
CA THR A 322 13.03 12.89 15.67
C THR A 322 12.71 13.86 16.78
N ARG A 323 13.28 13.56 17.94
CA ARG A 323 13.23 14.42 19.13
C ARG A 323 14.54 15.17 19.28
N LEU A 324 14.43 16.48 19.39
CA LEU A 324 15.54 17.36 19.73
C LEU A 324 15.07 18.70 20.30
N ARG A 325 15.99 19.55 20.68
CA ARG A 325 15.69 20.90 21.15
C ARG A 325 15.41 21.82 19.96
N VAL A 326 14.19 22.33 19.88
CA VAL A 326 13.75 23.34 18.92
C VAL A 326 14.24 24.70 19.39
N LEU A 327 15.03 25.36 18.57
CA LEU A 327 15.51 26.72 18.77
C LEU A 327 14.94 27.64 17.68
N THR A 328 15.42 28.87 17.62
CA THR A 328 14.97 29.84 16.61
C THR A 328 15.81 29.80 15.35
N ASP A 329 15.33 30.44 14.29
CA ASP A 329 16.01 30.66 13.01
C ASP A 329 16.51 29.36 12.36
N ASP A 330 17.79 29.27 12.01
CA ASP A 330 18.43 28.11 11.36
C ASP A 330 18.56 26.88 12.28
N SER A 331 18.30 27.05 13.57
CA SER A 331 18.30 25.97 14.57
C SER A 331 16.90 25.45 14.88
N ALA A 332 15.91 25.69 14.02
CA ALA A 332 14.62 25.02 14.05
C ALA A 332 14.79 23.52 13.84
N LEU A 333 13.82 22.74 14.29
CA LEU A 333 13.74 21.29 13.98
C LEU A 333 13.25 21.12 12.55
N ILE A 334 14.07 20.53 11.69
CA ILE A 334 13.79 20.34 10.27
C ILE A 334 13.81 18.86 9.97
N GLY A 335 12.63 18.29 9.73
CA GLY A 335 12.46 16.90 9.27
C GLY A 335 12.27 16.86 7.76
N GLY A 336 13.20 16.21 7.03
CA GLY A 336 13.07 15.93 5.61
C GLY A 336 12.62 14.48 5.39
N PHE A 337 11.85 14.22 4.37
CA PHE A 337 11.51 12.86 3.93
C PHE A 337 11.29 12.80 2.43
N ILE A 338 11.52 11.64 1.85
CA ILE A 338 11.34 11.39 0.42
C ILE A 338 10.21 10.37 0.26
N VAL A 339 9.21 10.74 -0.53
CA VAL A 339 8.20 9.82 -1.05
C VAL A 339 8.70 9.30 -2.39
N THR A 340 8.91 7.99 -2.50
CA THR A 340 9.31 7.33 -3.75
C THR A 340 8.25 6.35 -4.20
N GLY A 341 8.25 6.03 -5.49
CA GLY A 341 7.26 5.14 -6.11
C GLY A 341 6.46 5.88 -7.17
N HIS A 342 5.29 5.36 -7.50
CA HIS A 342 4.60 5.72 -8.73
C HIS A 342 3.22 6.35 -8.52
N ALA A 343 2.77 6.42 -7.27
CA ALA A 343 1.48 6.98 -6.90
C ALA A 343 1.64 7.99 -5.75
N PRO A 344 0.69 8.88 -5.54
CA PRO A 344 0.65 9.69 -4.33
C PRO A 344 0.54 8.81 -3.08
N LYS A 345 1.14 9.24 -1.99
CA LYS A 345 1.13 8.58 -0.69
C LYS A 345 0.42 9.42 0.35
N LYS A 346 -0.51 8.83 1.08
CA LYS A 346 -1.17 9.50 2.21
C LYS A 346 -0.31 9.32 3.46
N ILE A 347 0.04 10.45 4.08
CA ILE A 347 0.82 10.51 5.31
C ILE A 347 0.15 11.43 6.33
N ILE A 348 0.53 11.29 7.59
CA ILE A 348 0.35 12.31 8.61
C ILE A 348 1.71 12.77 9.11
N VAL A 349 1.90 14.09 9.17
CA VAL A 349 3.06 14.71 9.82
C VAL A 349 2.58 15.39 11.10
N ARG A 350 3.29 15.20 12.21
CA ARG A 350 2.95 15.79 13.51
C ARG A 350 4.13 16.54 14.10
N ALA A 351 3.83 17.58 14.86
CA ALA A 351 4.78 18.28 15.71
C ALA A 351 4.27 18.22 17.16
N ILE A 352 4.97 17.48 17.99
CA ILE A 352 4.61 17.18 19.38
C ILE A 352 5.50 18.01 20.31
N GLY A 353 4.88 18.61 21.31
CA GLY A 353 5.58 19.40 22.32
C GLY A 353 5.03 19.16 23.71
N PRO A 354 3.89 19.75 24.10
CA PRO A 354 3.36 19.67 25.47
C PRO A 354 3.18 18.24 25.98
N SER A 355 2.76 17.31 25.12
CA SER A 355 2.54 15.90 25.49
C SER A 355 3.82 15.18 25.92
N LEU A 356 5.02 15.66 25.51
CA LEU A 356 6.29 15.10 25.92
C LEU A 356 6.52 15.17 27.44
N SER A 357 5.91 16.14 28.09
CA SER A 357 5.96 16.28 29.56
C SER A 357 5.34 15.08 30.28
N ASN A 358 4.34 14.42 29.66
CA ASN A 358 3.71 13.22 30.21
C ASN A 358 4.66 12.00 30.23
N PHE A 359 5.74 12.06 29.45
CA PHE A 359 6.80 11.06 29.38
C PHE A 359 8.06 11.48 30.15
N GLY A 360 7.94 12.50 31.00
CA GLY A 360 9.04 12.96 31.84
C GLY A 360 10.11 13.78 31.11
N ILE A 361 9.83 14.28 29.90
CA ILE A 361 10.76 15.14 29.15
C ILE A 361 10.68 16.57 29.68
N PRO A 362 11.74 17.09 30.32
CA PRO A 362 11.75 18.45 30.84
C PRO A 362 11.91 19.47 29.71
N GLY A 363 11.35 20.66 29.87
CA GLY A 363 11.50 21.77 28.92
C GLY A 363 10.86 21.49 27.55
N ALA A 364 9.77 20.72 27.51
CA ALA A 364 9.00 20.48 26.30
C ALA A 364 8.55 21.80 25.64
N LEU A 365 8.55 21.83 24.31
CA LEU A 365 8.08 22.98 23.53
C LEU A 365 6.59 23.22 23.81
N ALA A 366 6.25 24.43 24.25
CA ALA A 366 4.92 24.74 24.77
C ALA A 366 3.82 24.79 23.69
N ASN A 367 4.16 25.24 22.49
CA ASN A 367 3.25 25.32 21.34
C ASN A 367 4.05 25.20 20.04
N PRO A 368 4.13 23.99 19.45
CA PRO A 368 4.79 23.76 18.17
C PRO A 368 3.92 24.23 16.99
N VAL A 369 4.52 24.89 16.03
CA VAL A 369 3.94 25.22 14.72
C VAL A 369 4.63 24.36 13.67
N LEU A 370 3.86 23.69 12.81
CA LEU A 370 4.31 22.80 11.74
C LEU A 370 4.09 23.44 10.38
N GLU A 371 5.14 23.49 9.57
CA GLU A 371 5.09 23.86 8.16
C GLU A 371 5.53 22.68 7.31
N LEU A 372 4.73 22.28 6.34
CA LEU A 372 5.07 21.26 5.34
C LEU A 372 5.36 21.92 4.00
N HIS A 373 6.58 21.74 3.49
CA HIS A 373 7.06 22.22 2.21
C HIS A 373 7.29 21.03 1.26
N GLY A 374 7.17 21.26 -0.05
CA GLY A 374 7.34 20.21 -1.07
C GLY A 374 7.98 20.73 -2.36
N PRO A 375 8.19 19.84 -3.33
CA PRO A 375 8.83 20.17 -4.60
C PRO A 375 8.01 21.13 -5.45
N GLY A 376 8.63 21.68 -6.46
CA GLY A 376 8.19 22.72 -7.40
C GLY A 376 6.68 22.98 -7.48
N GLY A 377 6.25 24.13 -6.96
CA GLY A 377 4.84 24.55 -7.00
C GLY A 377 3.95 23.99 -5.87
N PHE A 378 4.50 23.18 -4.96
CA PHE A 378 3.77 22.72 -3.77
C PHE A 378 3.43 23.92 -2.88
N ALA A 379 2.15 24.11 -2.59
CA ALA A 379 1.73 25.16 -1.65
C ALA A 379 2.08 24.73 -0.22
N THR A 380 2.87 25.54 0.48
CA THR A 380 3.20 25.28 1.88
C THR A 380 1.92 25.12 2.71
N ILE A 381 1.83 24.03 3.48
CA ILE A 381 0.74 23.78 4.40
C ILE A 381 1.24 24.09 5.81
N THR A 382 0.52 24.93 6.54
CA THR A 382 0.87 25.30 7.91
C THR A 382 -0.25 24.92 8.86
N ASN A 383 0.12 24.38 10.01
CA ASN A 383 -0.81 24.10 11.10
C ASN A 383 -0.17 24.49 12.44
N ASP A 384 -0.92 25.21 13.26
CA ASP A 384 -0.55 25.59 14.64
C ASP A 384 -1.19 24.62 15.64
N ASN A 385 -2.51 24.43 15.55
CA ASN A 385 -3.21 23.49 16.40
C ASN A 385 -3.95 22.47 15.52
N TRP A 386 -3.77 21.18 15.77
CA TRP A 386 -4.34 20.12 14.93
C TRP A 386 -5.87 20.12 14.87
N THR A 387 -6.52 20.77 15.87
CA THR A 387 -7.99 20.89 15.91
C THR A 387 -8.53 22.00 15.01
N ASP A 388 -7.70 22.91 14.51
CA ASP A 388 -8.14 24.08 13.74
C ASP A 388 -8.52 23.73 12.30
N THR A 389 -7.83 22.72 11.74
CA THR A 389 -8.07 22.20 10.38
C THR A 389 -8.03 20.68 10.40
N GLN A 390 -8.64 20.01 9.46
CA GLN A 390 -8.57 18.54 9.27
C GLN A 390 -8.88 17.69 10.53
N GLN A 391 -9.49 18.23 11.58
CA GLN A 391 -9.67 17.53 12.87
C GLN A 391 -10.29 16.14 12.72
N ALA A 392 -11.39 16.01 11.97
CA ALA A 392 -12.07 14.74 11.78
C ALA A 392 -11.19 13.73 11.01
N GLU A 393 -10.44 14.19 10.01
CA GLU A 393 -9.53 13.36 9.22
C GLU A 393 -8.35 12.90 10.08
N ILE A 394 -7.75 13.80 10.85
CA ILE A 394 -6.66 13.49 11.79
C ILE A 394 -7.12 12.47 12.84
N GLN A 395 -8.30 12.63 13.41
CA GLN A 395 -8.87 11.68 14.37
C GLN A 395 -9.08 10.29 13.73
N ALA A 396 -9.55 10.26 12.50
CA ALA A 396 -9.79 8.99 11.77
C ALA A 396 -8.49 8.20 11.50
N THR A 397 -7.33 8.86 11.48
CA THR A 397 -6.03 8.16 11.33
C THR A 397 -5.63 7.35 12.57
N GLY A 398 -6.20 7.63 13.74
CA GLY A 398 -5.74 7.09 15.02
C GLY A 398 -4.45 7.72 15.57
N PHE A 399 -3.86 8.69 14.86
CA PHE A 399 -2.62 9.38 15.24
C PHE A 399 -2.84 10.82 15.70
N ALA A 400 -4.06 11.19 16.12
CA ALA A 400 -4.31 12.54 16.64
C ALA A 400 -3.37 12.89 17.80
N PRO A 401 -2.76 14.09 17.82
CA PRO A 401 -1.94 14.54 18.94
C PRO A 401 -2.71 14.55 20.28
N GLY A 402 -1.99 14.32 21.38
CA GLY A 402 -2.58 14.23 22.71
C GLY A 402 -2.93 15.58 23.34
N ASN A 403 -2.42 16.68 22.81
CA ASN A 403 -2.65 18.03 23.29
C ASN A 403 -3.14 18.93 22.14
N ASN A 404 -4.11 19.80 22.41
CA ASN A 404 -4.69 20.66 21.37
C ASN A 404 -3.73 21.72 20.82
N LEU A 405 -2.68 22.07 21.56
CA LEU A 405 -1.62 22.99 21.11
C LEU A 405 -0.56 22.31 20.24
N GLU A 406 -0.71 21.04 19.94
CA GLU A 406 0.19 20.32 19.04
C GLU A 406 -0.32 20.39 17.61
N SER A 407 0.59 20.26 16.64
CA SER A 407 0.26 20.42 15.23
C SER A 407 0.20 19.08 14.51
N ALA A 408 -0.70 18.95 13.54
CA ALA A 408 -0.75 17.81 12.64
C ALA A 408 -1.26 18.20 11.25
N ILE A 409 -0.73 17.59 10.22
CA ILE A 409 -1.13 17.75 8.82
C ILE A 409 -1.31 16.37 8.21
N VAL A 410 -2.49 16.06 7.68
CA VAL A 410 -2.71 14.91 6.79
C VAL A 410 -2.61 15.41 5.35
N ALA A 411 -1.78 14.73 4.56
CA ALA A 411 -1.58 15.11 3.17
C ALA A 411 -1.39 13.87 2.28
N THR A 412 -1.89 13.95 1.06
CA THR A 412 -1.60 12.99 -0.01
C THR A 412 -0.53 13.61 -0.92
N LEU A 413 0.66 13.04 -0.89
CA LEU A 413 1.87 13.61 -1.47
C LEU A 413 2.33 12.81 -2.68
N SER A 414 2.56 13.46 -3.81
CA SER A 414 3.20 12.84 -4.98
C SER A 414 4.66 12.44 -4.67
N PRO A 415 5.26 11.50 -5.40
CA PRO A 415 6.69 11.23 -5.29
C PRO A 415 7.53 12.50 -5.36
N GLY A 416 8.47 12.65 -4.41
CA GLY A 416 9.28 13.86 -4.27
C GLY A 416 9.87 14.04 -2.88
N ALA A 417 10.69 15.08 -2.71
CA ALA A 417 11.30 15.44 -1.44
C ALA A 417 10.45 16.48 -0.71
N TYR A 418 10.19 16.25 0.57
CA TYR A 418 9.37 17.11 1.44
C TYR A 418 10.14 17.49 2.70
N THR A 419 9.77 18.62 3.25
CA THR A 419 10.39 19.16 4.47
C THR A 419 9.31 19.62 5.45
N ALA A 420 9.34 19.05 6.65
CA ALA A 420 8.54 19.47 7.79
C ALA A 420 9.39 20.35 8.71
N ILE A 421 9.02 21.60 8.90
CA ILE A 421 9.71 22.54 9.79
C ILE A 421 8.88 22.74 11.04
N VAL A 422 9.47 22.49 12.21
CA VAL A 422 8.85 22.72 13.50
C VAL A 422 9.51 23.92 14.18
N ARG A 423 8.68 24.89 14.53
CA ARG A 423 9.07 26.09 15.29
C ARG A 423 8.19 26.21 16.52
N GLY A 424 8.65 26.93 17.51
CA GLY A 424 7.77 27.35 18.62
C GLY A 424 6.99 28.59 18.25
N GLN A 425 5.71 28.62 18.58
CA GLN A 425 4.86 29.79 18.45
C GLN A 425 5.50 30.97 19.18
N ASN A 426 5.48 32.16 18.55
CA ASN A 426 6.11 33.38 19.07
C ASN A 426 7.61 33.23 19.43
N ASN A 427 8.36 32.49 18.61
CA ASN A 427 9.79 32.18 18.85
C ASN A 427 10.03 31.39 20.16
N GLY A 428 9.04 30.66 20.64
CA GLY A 428 9.20 29.74 21.76
C GLY A 428 10.27 28.70 21.48
N THR A 429 10.97 28.23 22.50
CA THR A 429 11.98 27.19 22.41
C THR A 429 11.70 26.07 23.40
N GLY A 430 12.16 24.85 23.10
CA GLY A 430 11.95 23.70 23.97
C GLY A 430 12.21 22.40 23.25
N VAL A 431 12.06 21.28 23.95
CA VAL A 431 12.18 19.95 23.35
C VAL A 431 10.92 19.66 22.53
N GLY A 432 11.08 19.41 21.24
CA GLY A 432 10.01 19.04 20.31
C GLY A 432 10.30 17.71 19.63
N LEU A 433 9.25 17.14 19.07
CA LEU A 433 9.29 15.91 18.29
C LEU A 433 8.56 16.14 16.96
N VAL A 434 9.23 15.90 15.85
CA VAL A 434 8.58 15.80 14.54
C VAL A 434 8.41 14.33 14.19
N GLU A 435 7.26 13.97 13.63
CA GLU A 435 6.95 12.60 13.23
C GLU A 435 6.23 12.59 11.89
N ALA A 436 6.59 11.65 11.04
CA ALA A 436 5.84 11.34 9.83
C ALA A 436 5.43 9.86 9.87
N TYR A 437 4.15 9.59 9.63
CA TYR A 437 3.61 8.23 9.56
C TYR A 437 3.06 7.96 8.17
N ASP A 438 3.40 6.80 7.65
CA ASP A 438 2.78 6.23 6.47
C ASP A 438 1.37 5.72 6.83
N LEU A 439 0.34 6.32 6.24
CA LEU A 439 -1.05 5.88 6.43
C LEU A 439 -1.48 4.82 5.42
N GLU A 440 -0.63 4.53 4.43
CA GLU A 440 -0.87 3.57 3.34
C GLU A 440 0.35 2.67 3.12
N SER A 441 0.77 1.97 4.16
CA SER A 441 2.02 1.21 4.24
C SER A 441 2.18 0.06 3.23
N PHE A 442 1.26 -0.13 2.30
CA PHE A 442 1.24 -1.24 1.34
C PHE A 442 1.15 -0.80 -0.13
N ALA A 443 1.11 0.50 -0.40
CA ALA A 443 1.20 1.00 -1.76
C ALA A 443 2.65 0.83 -2.28
N ASP A 444 2.84 0.68 -3.60
CA ASP A 444 4.16 0.71 -4.26
C ASP A 444 4.86 2.08 -4.12
N VAL A 445 4.55 2.78 -3.05
CA VAL A 445 5.01 4.12 -2.69
C VAL A 445 5.55 4.05 -1.28
N LYS A 446 6.79 4.47 -1.08
CA LYS A 446 7.49 4.34 0.19
C LYS A 446 7.92 5.69 0.75
N LEU A 447 7.98 5.76 2.08
CA LEU A 447 8.91 6.67 2.74
C LEU A 447 10.31 6.06 2.59
N ALA A 448 11.10 6.55 1.65
CA ALA A 448 12.40 5.94 1.30
C ALA A 448 13.54 6.43 2.19
N ASN A 449 13.43 7.65 2.64
CA ASN A 449 14.44 8.30 3.48
C ASN A 449 13.74 9.19 4.48
N ILE A 450 14.39 9.35 5.62
CA ILE A 450 14.16 10.47 6.52
C ILE A 450 15.49 11.04 6.93
N SER A 451 15.53 12.36 6.95
CA SER A 451 16.64 13.13 7.43
C SER A 451 16.14 14.20 8.40
N THR A 452 16.71 14.31 9.58
CA THR A 452 16.33 15.38 10.50
C THR A 452 17.58 16.15 10.93
N ARG A 453 17.51 17.45 10.70
CA ARG A 453 18.55 18.42 11.09
C ARG A 453 18.11 19.23 12.29
N GLY A 454 19.04 19.41 13.23
CA GLY A 454 18.86 20.33 14.34
C GLY A 454 20.05 20.33 15.29
N PHE A 455 19.93 21.05 16.39
CA PHE A 455 20.99 21.24 17.35
C PHE A 455 21.14 20.01 18.26
N VAL A 456 22.28 19.33 18.18
CA VAL A 456 22.67 18.22 19.06
C VAL A 456 23.33 18.82 20.29
N ASP A 457 22.68 18.67 21.43
CA ASP A 457 23.15 19.14 22.72
C ASP A 457 23.78 17.98 23.51
N SER A 458 24.21 18.20 24.73
CA SER A 458 24.79 17.18 25.61
C SER A 458 23.74 16.58 26.57
N GLY A 459 24.11 15.51 27.29
CA GLY A 459 23.28 14.83 28.26
C GLY A 459 22.01 14.21 27.64
N ASP A 460 20.84 14.53 28.15
CA ASP A 460 19.55 14.02 27.69
C ASP A 460 18.96 14.79 26.48
N ASN A 461 19.59 15.90 26.09
CA ASN A 461 19.18 16.75 24.98
C ASN A 461 19.87 16.43 23.66
N VAL A 462 20.36 15.23 23.52
CA VAL A 462 20.93 14.69 22.28
C VAL A 462 19.86 14.53 21.20
N MET A 463 20.27 14.34 19.96
CA MET A 463 19.35 14.05 18.88
C MET A 463 18.94 12.57 18.93
N ILE A 464 17.66 12.30 18.93
CA ILE A 464 17.09 10.95 18.99
C ILE A 464 16.17 10.75 17.80
N GLY A 465 16.61 9.96 16.85
CA GLY A 465 15.82 9.51 15.71
C GLY A 465 15.14 8.18 16.01
N GLY A 466 13.82 8.12 15.90
CA GLY A 466 13.05 6.87 15.95
C GLY A 466 12.63 6.44 14.56
N LEU A 467 12.58 5.14 14.33
CA LEU A 467 12.05 4.56 13.10
C LEU A 467 11.25 3.31 13.40
N ILE A 468 10.22 3.07 12.61
CA ILE A 468 9.48 1.81 12.60
C ILE A 468 9.72 1.14 11.25
N ALA A 469 10.39 -0.01 11.28
CA ALA A 469 10.49 -0.91 10.13
C ALA A 469 9.27 -1.84 10.12
N GLY A 470 8.65 -2.06 8.98
CA GLY A 470 7.47 -2.90 8.87
C GLY A 470 7.06 -3.17 7.43
N PRO A 471 5.96 -3.85 7.21
CA PRO A 471 4.92 -4.25 8.18
C PRO A 471 5.32 -5.43 9.06
N ALA A 472 4.56 -5.69 10.12
CA ALA A 472 4.87 -6.72 11.12
C ALA A 472 4.99 -8.16 10.57
N ASN A 473 4.38 -8.42 9.41
CA ASN A 473 4.47 -9.68 8.66
C ASN A 473 5.48 -9.60 7.49
N GLY A 474 6.25 -8.52 7.41
CA GLY A 474 7.30 -8.32 6.41
C GLY A 474 8.57 -9.13 6.69
N THR A 475 9.49 -9.08 5.74
CA THR A 475 10.84 -9.62 5.89
C THR A 475 11.76 -8.55 6.47
N SER A 476 12.91 -8.94 7.01
CA SER A 476 13.94 -7.97 7.42
C SER A 476 14.45 -7.16 6.24
N GLY A 477 14.57 -5.85 6.42
CA GLY A 477 15.05 -4.90 5.40
C GLY A 477 16.43 -4.33 5.73
N GLN A 478 17.20 -4.01 4.70
CA GLN A 478 18.50 -3.37 4.87
C GLN A 478 18.34 -1.85 5.01
N MET A 479 18.81 -1.31 6.13
CA MET A 479 18.75 0.12 6.45
C MET A 479 20.15 0.68 6.63
N LEU A 480 20.39 1.87 6.05
CA LEU A 480 21.56 2.67 6.36
C LEU A 480 21.14 3.82 7.26
N VAL A 481 21.74 3.91 8.46
CA VAL A 481 21.56 5.03 9.37
C VAL A 481 22.85 5.85 9.37
N ARG A 482 22.75 7.17 9.19
CA ARG A 482 23.90 8.08 9.16
C ARG A 482 23.73 9.20 10.18
N ALA A 483 24.84 9.63 10.76
CA ALA A 483 24.94 10.85 11.55
C ALA A 483 25.94 11.78 10.87
N ILE A 484 25.44 12.86 10.32
CA ILE A 484 26.17 13.83 9.52
C ILE A 484 26.41 15.08 10.35
N GLY A 485 27.62 15.63 10.25
CA GLY A 485 28.02 16.81 11.00
C GLY A 485 28.97 17.72 10.22
N PRO A 486 30.26 17.42 10.12
CA PRO A 486 31.25 18.33 9.51
C PRO A 486 30.89 18.76 8.09
N SER A 487 30.37 17.87 7.27
CA SER A 487 30.01 18.16 5.88
C SER A 487 28.85 19.15 5.73
N LEU A 488 28.02 19.35 6.75
CA LEU A 488 26.96 20.37 6.75
C LEU A 488 27.53 21.80 6.57
N SER A 489 28.76 22.03 6.99
CA SER A 489 29.44 23.32 6.78
C SER A 489 29.59 23.67 5.31
N ASN A 490 29.71 22.66 4.41
CA ASN A 490 29.81 22.86 2.96
C ASN A 490 28.50 23.40 2.35
N PHE A 491 27.40 23.23 3.07
CA PHE A 491 26.05 23.73 2.70
C PHE A 491 25.67 25.00 3.47
N GLY A 492 26.64 25.66 4.09
CA GLY A 492 26.42 26.92 4.80
C GLY A 492 25.74 26.77 6.17
N VAL A 493 25.64 25.57 6.72
CA VAL A 493 25.06 25.36 8.07
C VAL A 493 26.08 25.83 9.12
N PRO A 494 25.76 26.86 9.94
CA PRO A 494 26.65 27.34 10.96
C PRO A 494 26.72 26.35 12.14
N ASN A 495 27.85 26.35 12.84
CA ASN A 495 28.06 25.54 14.05
C ASN A 495 27.78 24.05 13.85
N ALA A 496 28.14 23.49 12.69
CA ALA A 496 27.99 22.06 12.42
C ALA A 496 28.75 21.22 13.47
N LEU A 497 28.13 20.14 13.91
CA LEU A 497 28.72 19.16 14.83
C LEU A 497 29.97 18.53 14.19
N GLN A 498 31.14 18.63 14.85
CA GLN A 498 32.42 18.30 14.21
C GLN A 498 32.79 16.81 14.24
N ASP A 499 32.17 16.05 15.12
CA ASP A 499 32.52 14.64 15.34
C ASP A 499 31.25 13.92 15.91
N PRO A 500 30.26 13.57 15.05
CA PRO A 500 29.05 12.87 15.50
C PRO A 500 29.32 11.40 15.77
N THR A 501 28.81 10.86 16.87
CA THR A 501 28.74 9.44 17.17
C THR A 501 27.31 8.94 16.99
N LEU A 502 27.12 7.68 16.63
CA LEU A 502 25.85 7.06 16.34
C LEU A 502 25.69 5.74 17.10
N GLU A 503 24.60 5.58 17.81
CA GLU A 503 24.15 4.33 18.41
C GLU A 503 22.80 3.94 17.84
N LEU A 504 22.61 2.66 17.48
CA LEU A 504 21.33 2.10 17.06
C LEU A 504 20.83 1.12 18.13
N HIS A 505 19.62 1.33 18.61
CA HIS A 505 18.97 0.54 19.65
C HIS A 505 17.71 -0.14 19.13
N ASP A 506 17.38 -1.31 19.71
CA ASP A 506 16.10 -2.00 19.47
C ASP A 506 14.96 -1.42 20.32
N SER A 507 13.76 -1.96 20.17
CA SER A 507 12.57 -1.55 20.92
C SER A 507 12.66 -1.78 22.43
N ASN A 508 13.61 -2.60 22.91
CA ASN A 508 13.85 -2.86 24.33
C ASN A 508 14.94 -1.91 24.89
N GLY A 509 15.50 -1.06 24.05
CA GLY A 509 16.60 -0.15 24.41
C GLY A 509 17.97 -0.80 24.40
N ALA A 510 18.11 -2.03 23.91
CA ALA A 510 19.42 -2.67 23.77
C ALA A 510 20.18 -2.07 22.57
N THR A 511 21.44 -1.70 22.76
CA THR A 511 22.32 -1.24 21.67
C THR A 511 22.63 -2.42 20.75
N ILE A 512 22.20 -2.34 19.50
CA ILE A 512 22.45 -3.37 18.47
C ILE A 512 23.68 -3.05 17.60
N ALA A 513 24.01 -1.77 17.47
CA ALA A 513 25.21 -1.32 16.78
C ALA A 513 25.62 0.08 17.24
N SER A 514 26.92 0.40 17.12
CA SER A 514 27.46 1.73 17.35
C SER A 514 28.59 2.04 16.37
N ASN A 515 28.75 3.30 16.03
CA ASN A 515 29.83 3.77 15.16
C ASN A 515 30.22 5.20 15.54
N ASN A 516 31.51 5.50 15.45
CA ASN A 516 32.05 6.84 15.60
C ASN A 516 32.51 7.39 14.24
N ASP A 517 33.37 6.69 13.55
CA ASP A 517 33.86 7.04 12.22
C ASP A 517 33.41 5.96 11.23
N TRP A 518 32.65 6.29 10.19
CA TRP A 518 31.99 5.31 9.33
C TRP A 518 32.94 4.33 8.60
N ARG A 519 34.22 4.71 8.47
CA ARG A 519 35.23 3.87 7.82
C ARG A 519 35.81 2.80 8.73
N ASP A 520 35.53 2.86 10.04
CA ASP A 520 36.21 1.97 11.00
C ASP A 520 35.69 0.53 10.93
N THR A 521 34.42 0.31 10.56
CA THR A 521 33.83 -1.02 10.64
C THR A 521 33.25 -1.54 9.32
N GLN A 522 32.40 -0.82 8.63
CA GLN A 522 31.60 -1.31 7.50
C GLN A 522 31.90 -0.58 6.19
N GLN A 523 33.09 0.01 6.04
CA GLN A 523 33.42 0.92 4.94
C GLN A 523 32.99 0.41 3.56
N ALA A 524 33.44 -0.79 3.15
CA ALA A 524 33.18 -1.33 1.82
C ALA A 524 31.68 -1.56 1.58
N ALA A 525 30.94 -2.00 2.60
CA ALA A 525 29.51 -2.23 2.50
C ALA A 525 28.72 -0.90 2.42
N ILE A 526 29.15 0.11 3.17
CA ILE A 526 28.56 1.46 3.14
C ILE A 526 28.86 2.14 1.80
N GLU A 527 30.08 2.03 1.26
CA GLU A 527 30.44 2.54 -0.06
C GLU A 527 29.60 1.88 -1.17
N ALA A 528 29.33 0.59 -1.06
CA ALA A 528 28.51 -0.16 -2.01
C ALA A 528 27.03 0.32 -2.06
N THR A 529 26.54 0.99 -1.01
CA THR A 529 25.19 1.60 -1.02
C THR A 529 25.08 2.80 -1.97
N GLY A 530 26.22 3.39 -2.39
CA GLY A 530 26.27 4.60 -3.21
C GLY A 530 26.04 5.90 -2.45
N ILE A 531 25.76 5.85 -1.15
CA ILE A 531 25.47 7.02 -0.30
C ILE A 531 26.33 7.03 0.99
N PRO A 532 27.66 6.83 0.92
CA PRO A 532 28.51 6.94 2.11
C PRO A 532 28.55 8.37 2.63
N PRO A 533 28.81 8.61 3.95
CA PRO A 533 29.12 9.95 4.44
C PRO A 533 30.34 10.54 3.71
N SER A 534 30.32 11.86 3.49
CA SER A 534 31.38 12.52 2.73
C SER A 534 32.60 12.87 3.58
N ASN A 535 32.45 12.99 4.89
CA ASN A 535 33.54 13.26 5.83
C ASN A 535 33.88 12.00 6.64
N ALA A 536 35.17 11.76 6.88
CA ALA A 536 35.62 10.56 7.59
C ALA A 536 35.16 10.49 9.06
N LYS A 537 34.93 11.66 9.67
CA LYS A 537 34.45 11.79 11.06
C LYS A 537 32.93 11.69 11.23
N GLU A 538 32.23 11.42 10.18
CA GLU A 538 30.79 11.17 10.24
C GLU A 538 30.53 9.69 10.53
N SER A 539 29.39 9.39 11.15
CA SER A 539 29.06 8.03 11.55
C SER A 539 28.04 7.40 10.59
N ALA A 540 28.15 6.09 10.36
CA ALA A 540 27.17 5.33 9.64
C ALA A 540 27.09 3.88 10.13
N ILE A 541 25.89 3.34 10.15
CA ILE A 541 25.59 1.94 10.50
C ILE A 541 24.72 1.36 9.38
N LEU A 542 25.21 0.29 8.75
CA LEU A 542 24.45 -0.52 7.82
C LEU A 542 23.94 -1.75 8.58
N SER A 543 22.63 -1.94 8.67
CA SER A 543 22.03 -3.03 9.42
C SER A 543 20.82 -3.63 8.71
N THR A 544 20.66 -4.95 8.81
CA THR A 544 19.44 -5.64 8.41
C THR A 544 18.49 -5.70 9.61
N LEU A 545 17.40 -4.95 9.55
CA LEU A 545 16.44 -4.79 10.65
C LEU A 545 15.20 -5.64 10.39
N ALA A 546 14.75 -6.37 11.40
CA ALA A 546 13.45 -7.04 11.38
C ALA A 546 12.32 -6.02 11.59
N PRO A 547 11.05 -6.36 11.25
CA PRO A 547 9.91 -5.52 11.61
C PRO A 547 9.92 -5.16 13.09
N GLY A 548 9.84 -3.85 13.40
CA GLY A 548 9.91 -3.37 14.78
C GLY A 548 10.28 -1.90 14.90
N GLY A 549 10.31 -1.41 16.14
CA GLY A 549 10.74 -0.06 16.47
C GLY A 549 12.23 -0.01 16.78
N TYR A 550 12.92 1.02 16.30
CA TYR A 550 14.35 1.25 16.52
C TYR A 550 14.61 2.70 16.87
N THR A 551 15.73 2.95 17.54
CA THR A 551 16.13 4.30 17.95
C THR A 551 17.59 4.53 17.57
N ALA A 552 17.84 5.60 16.83
CA ALA A 552 19.17 6.11 16.52
C ALA A 552 19.49 7.29 17.43
N ILE A 553 20.57 7.22 18.19
CA ILE A 553 21.01 8.28 19.09
C ILE A 553 22.27 8.91 18.52
N VAL A 554 22.23 10.22 18.24
CA VAL A 554 23.37 11.00 17.77
C VAL A 554 23.88 11.91 18.88
N ARG A 555 25.18 11.82 19.16
CA ARG A 555 25.90 12.65 20.12
C ARG A 555 27.12 13.27 19.47
N GLY A 556 27.69 14.31 20.07
CA GLY A 556 29.04 14.74 19.72
C GLY A 556 30.08 13.98 20.52
N ALA A 557 31.14 13.51 19.87
CA ALA A 557 32.26 12.88 20.53
C ALA A 557 32.85 13.80 21.61
N GLY A 558 33.07 13.27 22.82
CA GLY A 558 33.55 14.05 23.97
C GLY A 558 32.58 15.13 24.44
N ASP A 559 31.26 14.88 24.35
CA ASP A 559 30.19 15.82 24.75
C ASP A 559 30.19 17.16 23.98
N THR A 560 30.76 17.17 22.78
CA THR A 560 30.70 18.35 21.91
C THR A 560 29.27 18.56 21.39
N THR A 561 28.95 19.82 21.08
CA THR A 561 27.62 20.22 20.63
C THR A 561 27.68 20.91 19.27
N GLY A 562 26.58 20.90 18.52
CA GLY A 562 26.51 21.57 17.22
C GLY A 562 25.32 21.11 16.41
N VAL A 563 25.14 21.67 15.23
CA VAL A 563 24.08 21.25 14.30
C VAL A 563 24.48 19.94 13.64
N GLY A 564 23.68 18.90 13.85
CA GLY A 564 23.83 17.58 13.25
C GLY A 564 22.63 17.21 12.40
N LEU A 565 22.78 16.14 11.63
CA LEU A 565 21.72 15.54 10.81
C LEU A 565 21.73 14.03 11.05
N VAL A 566 20.61 13.45 11.43
CA VAL A 566 20.39 12.00 11.42
C VAL A 566 19.59 11.64 10.17
N GLU A 567 20.02 10.59 9.50
CA GLU A 567 19.35 10.10 8.30
C GLU A 567 19.16 8.60 8.39
N VAL A 568 18.02 8.14 7.89
CA VAL A 568 17.72 6.72 7.72
C VAL A 568 17.30 6.48 6.28
N TYR A 569 17.96 5.56 5.62
CA TYR A 569 17.66 5.12 4.26
C TYR A 569 17.19 3.68 4.29
N ASN A 570 16.03 3.42 3.72
CA ASN A 570 15.63 2.07 3.37
C ASN A 570 16.30 1.73 2.03
N LEU A 571 17.26 0.79 2.08
CA LEU A 571 18.04 0.37 0.92
C LEU A 571 17.38 -0.75 0.11
N GLU A 572 16.25 -1.26 0.57
CA GLU A 572 15.48 -2.19 -0.24
C GLU A 572 15.13 -1.49 -1.57
N PRO A 573 15.47 -2.10 -2.71
CA PRO A 573 15.23 -1.48 -3.98
C PRO A 573 13.73 -1.17 -4.13
N VAL A 574 13.38 0.12 -4.19
CA VAL A 574 12.28 0.52 -5.04
C VAL A 574 12.81 0.25 -6.43
N PHE A 575 12.22 -0.68 -7.16
CA PHE A 575 12.61 -0.92 -8.54
C PHE A 575 12.27 0.31 -9.38
N VAL A 576 13.17 1.28 -9.35
CA VAL A 576 13.15 2.46 -10.22
C VAL A 576 14.41 2.41 -11.05
N VAL A 577 14.26 1.97 -12.27
CA VAL A 577 15.29 2.21 -13.28
C VAL A 577 15.21 3.69 -13.63
N GLY A 578 16.17 4.49 -13.16
CA GLY A 578 16.41 5.84 -13.67
C GLY A 578 16.62 6.99 -12.70
N GLU A 579 16.42 6.82 -11.39
CA GLU A 579 16.56 7.94 -10.45
C GLU A 579 17.78 7.84 -9.50
N ARG A 580 18.97 7.60 -10.06
CA ARG A 580 20.22 7.93 -9.35
C ARG A 580 20.47 9.44 -9.23
N ALA A 581 19.67 10.28 -9.88
CA ALA A 581 19.90 11.72 -10.03
C ALA A 581 19.17 12.62 -9.02
N LEU A 582 18.38 12.06 -8.09
CA LEU A 582 17.66 12.85 -7.07
C LEU A 582 18.24 12.71 -5.66
N LEU A 583 19.39 12.03 -5.51
CA LEU A 583 20.08 11.88 -4.22
C LEU A 583 21.40 12.71 -4.14
N GLU A 584 21.67 13.61 -5.11
CA GLU A 584 22.76 14.59 -5.04
C GLU A 584 22.27 15.98 -4.64
#